data_792f54e63b99f1e0417470fc44ac27ef
#
_entry.id   792f54e63b99f1e0417470fc44ac27ef
#
_cell.length_a   1.000
_cell.length_b   1.000
_cell.length_c   1.000
_cell.angle_alpha   90.00
_cell.angle_beta   90.00
_cell.angle_gamma   90.00
#
_symmetry.space_group_name_H-M   'P 1'
#
loop_
_entity.id
_entity.type
_entity.pdbx_description
1 polymer ?
#
loop_
_entity_poly.entity_id
_entity_poly.type
_entity_poly.pdbx_seq_one_letter_code
_entity_poly.pdbx_strand_id
1 'polypeptide(L)'
;GYRARALAKHHQHVEEMRERVGKDKLQWALKFAEEHKHSIKDFNFKPLDLVLVKNMITESSHSAKMLPRFHGPMVVITKTKGGNYIVAELDGSVWQTRVAAFRVVPYKARGRLELSQSLEQWIDITPEKLKELREELQRPTINAMSDLSFGSMKLHEPLDHDMVKSDNSPKN
;
A
#
# COMPACT_ATOMS: atom_id res chain seq x y z
N GLY A 1 -0.25 43.25 31.90
CA GLY A 1 -1.65 42.89 31.89
C GLY A 1 -1.92 41.40 32.02
N TYR A 2 -3.15 41.03 32.26
CA TYR A 2 -3.61 39.64 32.46
C TYR A 2 -3.18 38.65 31.32
N ARG A 3 -3.28 39.12 30.08
CA ARG A 3 -2.94 38.34 28.89
C ARG A 3 -1.45 37.96 28.80
N ALA A 4 -0.59 38.86 29.20
CA ALA A 4 0.86 38.61 29.23
C ALA A 4 1.25 37.53 30.28
N ARG A 5 0.59 37.57 31.46
CA ARG A 5 0.77 36.55 32.50
C ARG A 5 0.23 35.18 32.08
N ALA A 6 -0.89 35.14 31.39
CA ALA A 6 -1.47 33.89 30.85
C ALA A 6 -0.54 33.29 29.80
N LEU A 7 0.02 34.08 28.88
CA LEU A 7 0.97 33.60 27.86
C LEU A 7 2.27 33.10 28.49
N ALA A 8 2.79 33.72 29.51
CA ALA A 8 4.01 33.28 30.21
C ALA A 8 3.84 31.91 30.86
N LYS A 9 2.64 31.59 31.35
CA LYS A 9 2.30 30.25 31.93
C LYS A 9 1.86 29.22 30.92
N HIS A 10 1.60 29.61 29.67
CA HIS A 10 1.02 28.72 28.65
C HIS A 10 1.90 27.51 28.39
N HIS A 11 3.20 27.71 28.27
CA HIS A 11 4.14 26.61 27.98
C HIS A 11 4.15 25.57 29.11
N GLN A 12 4.20 26.01 30.36
CA GLN A 12 4.14 25.13 31.53
C GLN A 12 2.82 24.35 31.58
N HIS A 13 1.69 25.01 31.35
CA HIS A 13 0.37 24.35 31.29
C HIS A 13 0.28 23.30 30.19
N VAL A 14 0.84 23.57 29.01
CA VAL A 14 0.85 22.62 27.92
C VAL A 14 1.68 21.38 28.28
N GLU A 15 2.82 21.57 28.93
CA GLU A 15 3.69 20.45 29.36
C GLU A 15 3.00 19.59 30.42
N GLU A 16 2.41 20.18 31.45
CA GLU A 16 1.62 19.48 32.46
C GLU A 16 0.45 18.68 31.84
N MET A 17 -0.25 19.29 30.86
CA MET A 17 -1.33 18.61 30.15
C MET A 17 -0.82 17.45 29.31
N ARG A 18 0.31 17.58 28.63
CA ARG A 18 0.95 16.50 27.85
C ARG A 18 1.32 15.31 28.73
N GLU A 19 1.92 15.57 29.90
CA GLU A 19 2.25 14.51 30.85
C GLU A 19 0.99 13.77 31.32
N ARG A 20 -0.06 14.51 31.70
CA ARG A 20 -1.34 13.94 32.14
C ARG A 20 -1.94 13.06 31.06
N VAL A 21 -2.09 13.61 29.86
CA VAL A 21 -2.64 12.87 28.70
C VAL A 21 -1.77 11.65 28.36
N GLY A 22 -0.45 11.77 28.48
CA GLY A 22 0.46 10.63 28.27
C GLY A 22 0.22 9.50 29.28
N LYS A 23 0.07 9.83 30.56
CA LYS A 23 -0.25 8.84 31.62
C LYS A 23 -1.61 8.19 31.39
N ASP A 24 -2.65 8.99 31.11
CA ASP A 24 -3.99 8.49 30.86
C ASP A 24 -4.05 7.57 29.62
N LYS A 25 -3.37 7.93 28.54
CA LYS A 25 -3.27 7.08 27.34
C LYS A 25 -2.58 5.75 27.64
N LEU A 26 -1.50 5.76 28.43
CA LEU A 26 -0.79 4.55 28.81
C LEU A 26 -1.70 3.63 29.65
N GLN A 27 -2.36 4.18 30.65
CA GLN A 27 -3.29 3.42 31.49
C GLN A 27 -4.44 2.82 30.68
N TRP A 28 -5.01 3.62 29.76
CA TRP A 28 -6.07 3.14 28.88
C TRP A 28 -5.57 2.02 27.95
N ALA A 29 -4.37 2.15 27.38
CA ALA A 29 -3.78 1.12 26.53
C ALA A 29 -3.54 -0.20 27.31
N LEU A 30 -3.04 -0.12 28.53
CA LEU A 30 -2.83 -1.28 29.38
C LEU A 30 -4.15 -1.97 29.73
N LYS A 31 -5.16 -1.19 30.13
CA LYS A 31 -6.50 -1.71 30.43
C LYS A 31 -7.13 -2.37 29.20
N PHE A 32 -7.04 -1.73 28.04
CA PHE A 32 -7.52 -2.30 26.77
C PHE A 32 -6.80 -3.61 26.42
N ALA A 33 -5.48 -3.65 26.57
CA ALA A 33 -4.70 -4.85 26.31
C ALA A 33 -5.08 -6.02 27.25
N GLU A 34 -5.37 -5.72 28.51
CA GLU A 34 -5.79 -6.72 29.49
C GLU A 34 -7.21 -7.24 29.19
N GLU A 35 -8.18 -6.34 28.95
CA GLU A 35 -9.56 -6.70 28.63
C GLU A 35 -9.66 -7.53 27.34
N HIS A 36 -8.81 -7.25 26.35
CA HIS A 36 -8.85 -7.88 25.04
C HIS A 36 -7.77 -8.95 24.81
N LYS A 37 -7.04 -9.33 25.84
CA LYS A 37 -5.93 -10.31 25.78
C LYS A 37 -6.31 -11.61 25.06
N HIS A 38 -7.53 -12.09 25.22
CA HIS A 38 -8.01 -13.31 24.59
C HIS A 38 -8.49 -13.11 23.14
N SER A 39 -8.83 -11.88 22.77
CA SER A 39 -9.33 -11.53 21.42
C SER A 39 -8.21 -11.08 20.48
N ILE A 40 -7.19 -10.43 21.03
CA ILE A 40 -6.04 -9.96 20.25
C ILE A 40 -5.09 -11.14 20.03
N LYS A 41 -5.02 -11.57 18.76
CA LYS A 41 -4.05 -12.59 18.32
C LYS A 41 -2.88 -11.86 17.69
N ASP A 42 -1.75 -11.83 18.37
CA ASP A 42 -0.52 -11.29 17.81
C ASP A 42 0.28 -12.44 17.18
N PHE A 43 0.37 -12.42 15.86
CA PHE A 43 1.17 -13.35 15.09
C PHE A 43 2.51 -12.69 14.75
N ASN A 44 3.60 -13.27 15.24
CA ASN A 44 4.93 -12.82 14.86
C ASN A 44 5.51 -13.78 13.81
N PHE A 45 5.26 -13.45 12.54
CA PHE A 45 5.73 -14.24 11.41
C PHE A 45 7.21 -14.03 11.17
N LYS A 46 7.89 -15.13 10.85
CA LYS A 46 9.29 -15.15 10.41
C LYS A 46 9.35 -15.12 8.88
N PRO A 47 10.52 -14.77 8.30
CA PRO A 47 10.77 -14.99 6.88
C PRO A 47 10.46 -16.46 6.50
N LEU A 48 9.88 -16.67 5.32
CA LEU A 48 9.39 -17.95 4.77
C LEU A 48 8.08 -18.49 5.37
N ASP A 49 7.51 -17.86 6.37
CA ASP A 49 6.20 -18.28 6.86
C ASP A 49 5.13 -18.08 5.78
N LEU A 50 4.26 -19.07 5.63
CA LEU A 50 3.12 -19.01 4.73
C LEU A 50 1.96 -18.29 5.40
N VAL A 51 1.41 -17.31 4.71
CA VAL A 51 0.36 -16.43 5.22
C VAL A 51 -0.74 -16.16 4.21
N LEU A 52 -1.89 -15.77 4.72
CA LEU A 52 -2.97 -15.18 3.94
C LEU A 52 -3.07 -13.69 4.27
N VAL A 53 -3.35 -12.89 3.28
CA VAL A 53 -3.56 -11.45 3.45
C VAL A 53 -5.03 -11.12 3.31
N LYS A 54 -5.59 -10.50 4.33
CA LYS A 54 -6.99 -10.10 4.38
C LYS A 54 -7.30 -9.04 3.33
N ASN A 55 -8.35 -9.28 2.54
CA ASN A 55 -8.81 -8.35 1.52
C ASN A 55 -9.73 -7.30 2.15
N MET A 56 -9.23 -6.08 2.34
CA MET A 56 -9.99 -5.00 2.97
C MET A 56 -11.14 -4.48 2.10
N ILE A 57 -11.08 -4.68 0.79
CA ILE A 57 -12.13 -4.24 -0.13
C ILE A 57 -13.44 -5.01 0.13
N THR A 58 -13.33 -6.29 0.46
CA THR A 58 -14.49 -7.14 0.74
C THR A 58 -15.18 -6.81 2.07
N GLU A 59 -14.49 -6.20 3.02
CA GLU A 59 -15.06 -5.82 4.31
C GLU A 59 -15.90 -4.53 4.23
N SER A 60 -15.50 -3.61 3.36
CA SER A 60 -16.15 -2.30 3.25
C SER A 60 -17.32 -2.26 2.26
N SER A 61 -17.46 -3.25 1.39
CA SER A 61 -18.45 -3.24 0.31
C SER A 61 -19.51 -4.32 0.45
N HIS A 62 -20.79 -3.92 0.47
CA HIS A 62 -21.92 -4.86 0.47
C HIS A 62 -22.01 -5.71 -0.80
N SER A 63 -21.55 -5.20 -1.94
CA SER A 63 -21.55 -5.90 -3.23
C SER A 63 -20.39 -6.90 -3.38
N ALA A 64 -19.39 -6.83 -2.50
CA ALA A 64 -18.20 -7.68 -2.56
C ALA A 64 -18.36 -9.06 -1.87
N LYS A 65 -19.60 -9.49 -1.59
CA LYS A 65 -19.90 -10.75 -0.88
C LYS A 65 -19.33 -11.98 -1.55
N MET A 66 -19.18 -11.96 -2.88
CA MET A 66 -18.67 -13.06 -3.69
C MET A 66 -17.15 -12.99 -3.93
N LEU A 67 -16.50 -11.89 -3.57
CA LEU A 67 -15.04 -11.75 -3.72
C LEU A 67 -14.30 -12.54 -2.64
N PRO A 68 -13.11 -13.05 -2.93
CA PRO A 68 -12.30 -13.76 -1.95
C PRO A 68 -11.93 -12.85 -0.78
N ARG A 69 -12.16 -13.32 0.44
CA ARG A 69 -11.87 -12.58 1.66
C ARG A 69 -10.37 -12.48 1.96
N PHE A 70 -9.59 -13.37 1.40
CA PHE A 70 -8.14 -13.44 1.58
C PHE A 70 -7.44 -13.60 0.24
N HIS A 71 -6.26 -13.00 0.14
CA HIS A 71 -5.30 -13.23 -0.92
C HIS A 71 -4.24 -14.21 -0.44
N GLY A 72 -3.74 -15.05 -1.31
CA GLY A 72 -2.65 -15.99 -1.04
C GLY A 72 -3.05 -17.45 -1.29
N PRO A 73 -2.20 -18.40 -0.88
CA PRO A 73 -1.09 -18.29 0.07
C PRO A 73 0.07 -17.42 -0.42
N MET A 74 0.67 -16.69 0.51
CA MET A 74 1.82 -15.83 0.29
C MET A 74 2.94 -16.17 1.25
N VAL A 75 4.15 -15.76 0.92
CA VAL A 75 5.35 -15.96 1.73
C VAL A 75 5.77 -14.65 2.36
N VAL A 76 6.07 -14.65 3.65
CA VAL A 76 6.64 -13.51 4.35
C VAL A 76 8.11 -13.39 3.98
N ILE A 77 8.53 -12.23 3.48
CA ILE A 77 9.94 -11.92 3.21
C ILE A 77 10.58 -11.31 4.45
N THR A 78 10.01 -10.24 4.98
CA THR A 78 10.56 -9.54 6.15
C THR A 78 9.52 -8.71 6.86
N LYS A 79 9.81 -8.39 8.13
CA LYS A 79 9.04 -7.47 8.96
C LYS A 79 9.76 -6.14 9.04
N THR A 80 9.07 -5.05 8.75
CA THR A 80 9.61 -3.69 8.84
C THR A 80 9.68 -3.20 10.28
N LYS A 81 10.51 -2.20 10.57
CA LYS A 81 10.61 -1.55 11.91
C LYS A 81 9.24 -1.04 12.42
N GLY A 82 8.34 -0.64 11.52
CA GLY A 82 6.98 -0.20 11.84
C GLY A 82 5.97 -1.33 12.04
N GLY A 83 6.40 -2.61 12.08
CA GLY A 83 5.53 -3.76 12.33
C GLY A 83 4.76 -4.27 11.11
N ASN A 84 4.91 -3.66 9.94
CA ASN A 84 4.30 -4.13 8.69
C ASN A 84 5.13 -5.26 8.08
N TYR A 85 4.48 -6.13 7.31
CA TYR A 85 5.12 -7.21 6.59
C TYR A 85 5.30 -6.90 5.10
N ILE A 86 6.40 -7.36 4.53
CA ILE A 86 6.60 -7.45 3.09
C ILE A 86 6.38 -8.92 2.72
N VAL A 87 5.50 -9.15 1.75
CA VAL A 87 5.08 -10.48 1.33
C VAL A 87 5.30 -10.67 -0.16
N ALA A 88 5.52 -11.91 -0.58
CA ALA A 88 5.60 -12.32 -1.98
C ALA A 88 4.61 -13.43 -2.27
N GLU A 89 4.24 -13.57 -3.53
CA GLU A 89 3.52 -14.72 -4.03
C GLU A 89 4.44 -15.94 -4.13
N LEU A 90 3.89 -17.14 -4.31
CA LEU A 90 4.67 -18.39 -4.39
C LEU A 90 5.60 -18.43 -5.61
N ASP A 91 5.30 -17.67 -6.65
CA ASP A 91 6.12 -17.51 -7.86
C ASP A 91 7.36 -16.62 -7.66
N GLY A 92 7.44 -15.91 -6.52
CA GLY A 92 8.51 -14.97 -6.18
C GLY A 92 8.18 -13.49 -6.44
N SER A 93 6.98 -13.19 -6.93
CA SER A 93 6.52 -11.80 -7.14
C SER A 93 6.30 -11.08 -5.83
N VAL A 94 7.09 -10.05 -5.54
CA VAL A 94 6.98 -9.27 -4.30
C VAL A 94 5.87 -8.23 -4.41
N TRP A 95 4.98 -8.19 -3.42
CA TRP A 95 3.94 -7.16 -3.38
C TRP A 95 4.52 -5.76 -3.21
N GLN A 96 3.97 -4.81 -3.99
CA GLN A 96 4.43 -3.41 -3.94
C GLN A 96 4.09 -2.72 -2.63
N THR A 97 2.96 -3.08 -2.01
CA THR A 97 2.48 -2.47 -0.78
C THR A 97 2.88 -3.29 0.44
N ARG A 98 3.28 -2.59 1.50
CA ARG A 98 3.51 -3.22 2.80
C ARG A 98 2.16 -3.62 3.41
N VAL A 99 2.11 -4.79 4.01
CA VAL A 99 0.90 -5.34 4.62
C VAL A 99 0.94 -5.11 6.12
N ALA A 100 -0.10 -4.49 6.66
CA ALA A 100 -0.22 -4.29 8.10
C ALA A 100 -0.39 -5.63 8.83
N ALA A 101 0.22 -5.77 10.02
CA ALA A 101 0.23 -7.02 10.77
C ALA A 101 -1.16 -7.60 11.03
N PHE A 102 -2.17 -6.77 11.32
CA PHE A 102 -3.54 -7.21 11.57
C PHE A 102 -4.25 -7.83 10.35
N ARG A 103 -3.71 -7.61 9.15
CA ARG A 103 -4.23 -8.20 7.90
C ARG A 103 -3.63 -9.57 7.60
N VAL A 104 -2.56 -9.94 8.26
CA VAL A 104 -1.81 -11.16 7.99
C VAL A 104 -2.28 -12.26 8.92
N VAL A 105 -2.66 -13.40 8.34
CA VAL A 105 -3.17 -14.57 9.06
C VAL A 105 -2.35 -15.80 8.67
N PRO A 106 -2.03 -16.71 9.61
CA PRO A 106 -1.25 -17.88 9.28
C PRO A 106 -1.98 -18.81 8.29
N TYR A 107 -1.25 -19.27 7.29
CA TYR A 107 -1.73 -20.31 6.37
C TYR A 107 -1.10 -21.65 6.72
N LYS A 108 -1.94 -22.66 6.96
CA LYS A 108 -1.49 -24.02 7.21
C LYS A 108 -1.77 -24.84 5.95
N ALA A 109 -0.71 -25.13 5.20
CA ALA A 109 -0.81 -25.97 4.02
C ALA A 109 -1.16 -27.42 4.42
N ARG A 110 -2.03 -28.08 3.65
CA ARG A 110 -2.34 -29.50 3.83
C ARG A 110 -1.29 -30.40 3.20
N GLY A 111 -0.50 -29.89 2.27
CA GLY A 111 0.56 -30.58 1.56
C GLY A 111 1.81 -29.71 1.45
N ARG A 112 2.86 -30.31 0.91
CA ARG A 112 4.11 -29.58 0.62
C ARG A 112 3.86 -28.61 -0.52
N LEU A 113 4.12 -27.33 -0.31
CA LEU A 113 4.08 -26.32 -1.35
C LEU A 113 5.51 -26.14 -1.90
N GLU A 114 5.62 -26.11 -3.21
CA GLU A 114 6.86 -25.78 -3.87
C GLU A 114 7.02 -24.26 -3.89
N LEU A 115 8.11 -23.78 -3.31
CA LEU A 115 8.48 -22.37 -3.33
C LEU A 115 9.44 -22.13 -4.49
N SER A 116 9.27 -21.00 -5.18
CA SER A 116 10.21 -20.61 -6.23
C SER A 116 11.59 -20.33 -5.65
N GLN A 117 12.66 -20.74 -6.36
CA GLN A 117 14.05 -20.46 -5.98
C GLN A 117 14.32 -18.95 -5.89
N SER A 118 13.60 -18.14 -6.62
CA SER A 118 13.70 -16.68 -6.54
C SER A 118 13.32 -16.12 -5.16
N LEU A 119 12.51 -16.84 -4.36
CA LEU A 119 12.18 -16.41 -3.01
C LEU A 119 13.37 -16.45 -2.06
N GLU A 120 14.27 -17.41 -2.23
CA GLU A 120 15.49 -17.52 -1.40
C GLU A 120 16.37 -16.28 -1.52
N GLN A 121 16.41 -15.67 -2.70
CA GLN A 121 17.18 -14.45 -2.97
C GLN A 121 16.66 -13.23 -2.20
N TRP A 122 15.37 -13.22 -1.83
CA TRP A 122 14.73 -12.11 -1.13
C TRP A 122 14.83 -12.18 0.39
N ILE A 123 15.18 -13.34 0.95
CA ILE A 123 15.14 -13.59 2.40
C ILE A 123 16.25 -12.83 3.13
N ASP A 124 17.43 -12.72 2.51
CA ASP A 124 18.60 -12.07 3.09
C ASP A 124 18.64 -10.56 2.83
N ILE A 125 17.61 -10.02 2.17
CA ILE A 125 17.60 -8.61 1.80
C ILE A 125 16.93 -7.79 2.89
N THR A 126 17.64 -6.76 3.38
CA THR A 126 17.08 -5.80 4.32
C THR A 126 15.93 -5.01 3.68
N PRO A 127 14.92 -4.57 4.48
CA PRO A 127 13.80 -3.79 3.96
C PRO A 127 14.20 -2.51 3.22
N GLU A 128 15.34 -1.94 3.60
CA GLU A 128 15.93 -0.73 2.99
C GLU A 128 16.44 -1.03 1.59
N LYS A 129 17.18 -2.15 1.43
CA LYS A 129 17.70 -2.59 0.14
C LYS A 129 16.59 -3.03 -0.83
N LEU A 130 15.51 -3.65 -0.32
CA LEU A 130 14.31 -3.93 -1.11
C LEU A 130 13.65 -2.66 -1.65
N LYS A 131 13.68 -1.57 -0.88
CA LYS A 131 13.15 -0.28 -1.31
C LYS A 131 14.01 0.32 -2.43
N GLU A 132 15.33 0.29 -2.29
CA GLU A 132 16.26 0.78 -3.31
C GLU A 132 16.12 0.02 -4.63
N LEU A 133 16.11 -1.33 -4.59
CA LEU A 133 15.90 -2.16 -5.77
C LEU A 133 14.56 -1.87 -6.46
N ARG A 134 13.51 -1.62 -5.68
CA ARG A 134 12.19 -1.26 -6.23
C ARG A 134 12.22 0.11 -6.90
N GLU A 135 12.91 1.09 -6.35
CA GLU A 135 13.08 2.41 -6.93
C GLU A 135 13.95 2.37 -8.21
N GLU A 136 14.95 1.50 -8.25
CA GLU A 136 15.76 1.26 -9.44
C GLU A 136 14.94 0.63 -10.58
N LEU A 137 14.12 -0.37 -10.29
CA LEU A 137 13.23 -1.02 -11.27
C LEU A 137 12.12 -0.11 -11.79
N GLN A 138 11.74 0.91 -11.02
CA GLN A 138 10.73 1.89 -11.42
C GLN A 138 11.29 3.11 -12.16
N ARG A 139 12.63 3.26 -12.24
CA ARG A 139 13.23 4.32 -13.05
C ARG A 139 12.97 4.00 -14.52
N PRO A 140 12.22 4.85 -15.27
CA PRO A 140 12.06 4.64 -16.70
C PRO A 140 13.43 4.67 -17.33
N THR A 141 13.76 3.63 -18.09
CA THR A 141 14.99 3.57 -18.88
C THR A 141 14.88 4.63 -19.98
N ILE A 142 15.44 5.83 -19.71
CA ILE A 142 15.42 6.98 -20.64
C ILE A 142 16.24 6.72 -21.91
N ASN A 143 16.92 5.59 -22.01
CA ASN A 143 17.85 5.31 -23.10
C ASN A 143 17.27 4.55 -24.30
N ALA A 144 15.96 4.39 -24.44
CA ALA A 144 15.37 3.71 -25.60
C ALA A 144 14.65 4.64 -26.61
N MET A 145 14.70 5.97 -26.42
CA MET A 145 14.00 6.91 -27.32
C MET A 145 14.90 7.91 -28.06
N SER A 146 16.23 7.75 -28.06
CA SER A 146 17.12 8.63 -28.83
C SER A 146 17.34 8.21 -30.27
N ASP A 147 16.89 7.03 -30.70
CA ASP A 147 17.14 6.52 -32.05
C ASP A 147 15.92 6.45 -32.99
N LEU A 148 14.80 7.06 -32.60
CA LEU A 148 13.71 7.32 -33.54
C LEU A 148 13.92 8.70 -34.14
N SER A 149 14.78 8.76 -35.15
CA SER A 149 14.84 9.84 -36.14
C SER A 149 13.44 10.08 -36.68
N PHE A 150 12.86 11.21 -36.28
CA PHE A 150 11.59 11.71 -36.82
C PHE A 150 11.83 12.13 -38.25
N GLY A 151 11.61 11.19 -39.19
CA GLY A 151 11.51 11.47 -40.60
C GLY A 151 10.40 12.52 -40.83
N SER A 152 10.83 13.63 -41.40
CA SER A 152 9.99 14.75 -41.82
C SER A 152 8.73 14.29 -42.52
N MET A 153 7.62 14.28 -41.80
CA MET A 153 6.28 14.09 -42.39
C MET A 153 5.75 15.46 -42.78
N LYS A 154 5.75 15.70 -44.11
CA LYS A 154 5.17 16.90 -44.73
C LYS A 154 3.72 17.01 -44.30
N LEU A 155 3.39 18.16 -43.73
CA LEU A 155 2.01 18.61 -43.49
C LEU A 155 1.27 18.66 -44.83
N HIS A 156 0.20 17.88 -44.94
CA HIS A 156 -0.76 17.96 -46.02
C HIS A 156 -1.70 19.11 -45.70
N GLU A 157 -1.81 20.05 -46.63
CA GLU A 157 -2.71 21.20 -46.56
C GLU A 157 -4.18 20.78 -46.48
N PRO A 158 -5.05 21.52 -45.75
CA PRO A 158 -6.46 21.23 -45.69
C PRO A 158 -7.10 21.62 -47.02
N LEU A 159 -7.84 20.71 -47.63
CA LEU A 159 -8.72 20.93 -48.78
C LEU A 159 -9.90 21.78 -48.34
N ASP A 160 -10.01 22.97 -48.97
CA ASP A 160 -11.19 23.80 -48.97
C ASP A 160 -12.39 23.03 -49.53
N HIS A 161 -13.44 22.96 -48.77
CA HIS A 161 -14.76 22.58 -49.23
C HIS A 161 -15.71 23.80 -49.09
N ASP A 162 -15.66 24.62 -50.14
CA ASP A 162 -16.76 25.51 -50.45
C ASP A 162 -17.95 24.75 -51.03
N MET A 163 -19.11 25.25 -50.63
CA MET A 163 -20.38 25.23 -51.35
C MET A 163 -21.10 23.88 -51.58
N VAL A 164 -22.19 23.69 -50.90
CA VAL A 164 -23.50 23.52 -51.56
C VAL A 164 -24.62 24.04 -50.64
N LYS A 165 -25.24 25.16 -51.10
CA LYS A 165 -26.58 25.58 -50.70
C LYS A 165 -27.60 24.71 -51.45
N SER A 166 -28.65 24.27 -50.80
CA SER A 166 -30.01 24.10 -51.37
C SER A 166 -30.96 23.88 -50.19
N ASP A 167 -31.76 24.88 -49.89
CA ASP A 167 -33.18 24.98 -50.21
C ASP A 167 -33.98 23.68 -49.99
N ASN A 168 -34.85 23.65 -48.98
CA ASN A 168 -36.26 23.57 -49.29
C ASN A 168 -37.18 23.69 -48.06
N SER A 169 -38.16 24.54 -48.25
CA SER A 169 -39.28 24.88 -47.40
C SER A 169 -40.33 23.74 -47.24
N PRO A 170 -41.32 23.94 -46.36
CA PRO A 170 -42.17 22.89 -45.83
C PRO A 170 -43.43 22.62 -46.65
N LYS A 171 -44.00 21.44 -46.50
CA LYS A 171 -45.44 21.20 -46.84
C LYS A 171 -46.01 20.16 -45.86
N ASN A 172 -47.09 20.66 -45.23
CA ASN A 172 -48.29 19.98 -44.69
C ASN A 172 -48.06 18.97 -43.58
#